data_bf479e8352c68b49eb2e17ddc703db42
#
_entry.id   bf479e8352c68b49eb2e17ddc703db42
#
_cell.length_a   1.000
_cell.length_b   1.000
_cell.length_c   1.000
_cell.angle_alpha   90.00
_cell.angle_beta   90.00
_cell.angle_gamma   90.00
#
_symmetry.space_group_name_H-M   'P 1'
#
loop_
_entity.id
_entity.type
_entity.pdbx_description
1 polymer ?
#
loop_
_entity_poly.entity_id
_entity_poly.type
_entity_poly.pdbx_seq_one_letter_code
_entity_poly.pdbx_strand_id
1 'polypeptide(L)'
;MSNPIATITMEDGKVMIAELYPEKAPNTVNNFISLANKGFYDGLTFHRIIPGFMIQGGCPAGNGMGGPGYQINGEFAGNGFFKNNLLHTTGVLSMARTMAPNSAGSQFFVMVAPAPHLDGQYAAFGQVTQGAEHAIEISRQPRNMMNDKPKKPIVIASIRVDTQGVEYPEPETH
;
A
#
# COMPACT_ATOMS: atom_id res chain seq x y z
N MET A 1 -6.29 0.66 22.43
CA MET A 1 -5.95 1.84 21.62
C MET A 1 -6.50 1.68 20.21
N SER A 2 -6.95 2.78 19.65
CA SER A 2 -7.50 2.76 18.30
C SER A 2 -6.38 2.71 17.27
N ASN A 3 -6.57 1.91 16.24
CA ASN A 3 -5.63 1.83 15.13
C ASN A 3 -5.69 3.08 14.26
N PRO A 4 -4.58 3.45 13.61
CA PRO A 4 -4.59 4.58 12.67
C PRO A 4 -5.52 4.31 11.49
N ILE A 5 -6.15 5.37 11.00
CA ILE A 5 -7.08 5.32 9.87
C ILE A 5 -6.50 6.13 8.72
N ALA A 6 -6.28 5.47 7.60
CA ALA A 6 -5.80 6.11 6.37
C ALA A 6 -6.98 6.47 5.47
N THR A 7 -6.95 7.67 4.92
CA THR A 7 -7.92 8.11 3.90
C THR A 7 -7.16 8.32 2.60
N ILE A 8 -7.51 7.53 1.59
CA ILE A 8 -6.96 7.62 0.25
C ILE A 8 -8.00 8.33 -0.61
N THR A 9 -7.69 9.56 -1.02
CA THR A 9 -8.59 10.36 -1.86
C THR A 9 -8.03 10.37 -3.27
N MET A 10 -8.86 9.93 -4.23
CA MET A 10 -8.50 9.94 -5.64
C MET A 10 -8.82 11.29 -6.27
N GLU A 11 -8.15 11.63 -7.37
CA GLU A 11 -8.34 12.90 -8.06
C GLU A 11 -9.78 13.09 -8.55
N ASP A 12 -10.49 12.00 -8.86
CA ASP A 12 -11.90 12.03 -9.28
C ASP A 12 -12.88 12.16 -8.10
N GLY A 13 -12.38 12.26 -6.87
CA GLY A 13 -13.18 12.43 -5.66
C GLY A 13 -13.56 11.14 -4.94
N LYS A 14 -13.27 9.99 -5.51
CA LYS A 14 -13.53 8.70 -4.84
C LYS A 14 -12.60 8.53 -3.65
N VAL A 15 -13.09 7.92 -2.58
CA VAL A 15 -12.37 7.77 -1.31
C VAL A 15 -12.35 6.32 -0.87
N MET A 16 -11.18 5.84 -0.47
CA MET A 16 -11.01 4.56 0.22
C MET A 16 -10.50 4.84 1.62
N ILE A 17 -11.11 4.21 2.61
CA ILE A 17 -10.72 4.35 4.02
C ILE A 17 -10.18 3.00 4.48
N ALA A 18 -9.02 3.03 5.13
CA ALA A 18 -8.33 1.82 5.57
C ALA A 18 -7.91 1.92 7.03
N GLU A 19 -8.07 0.83 7.74
CA GLU A 19 -7.49 0.68 9.08
C GLU A 19 -6.10 0.08 8.93
N LEU A 20 -5.11 0.66 9.61
CA LEU A 20 -3.74 0.16 9.62
C LEU A 20 -3.50 -0.66 10.88
N TYR A 21 -2.61 -1.66 10.79
CA TYR A 21 -2.38 -2.62 11.88
C TYR A 21 -0.95 -2.56 12.41
N PRO A 22 -0.64 -1.60 13.31
CA PRO A 22 0.72 -1.46 13.85
C PRO A 22 1.21 -2.71 14.61
N GLU A 23 0.29 -3.47 15.19
CA GLU A 23 0.69 -4.70 15.90
C GLU A 23 1.14 -5.81 14.95
N LYS A 24 0.71 -5.78 13.69
CA LYS A 24 1.09 -6.77 12.68
C LYS A 24 2.38 -6.37 11.96
N ALA A 25 2.54 -5.10 11.64
CA ALA A 25 3.67 -4.60 10.87
C ALA A 25 4.05 -3.19 11.36
N PRO A 26 4.68 -3.09 12.55
CA PRO A 26 4.89 -1.80 13.20
C PRO A 26 5.74 -0.82 12.41
N ASN A 27 6.87 -1.25 11.86
CA ASN A 27 7.75 -0.36 11.10
C ASN A 27 7.16 0.00 9.75
N THR A 28 6.45 -0.94 9.14
CA THR A 28 5.73 -0.71 7.87
C THR A 28 4.65 0.35 8.05
N VAL A 29 3.88 0.26 9.13
CA VAL A 29 2.85 1.27 9.46
C VAL A 29 3.50 2.62 9.76
N ASN A 30 4.58 2.66 10.54
CA ASN A 30 5.32 3.90 10.80
C ASN A 30 5.76 4.56 9.49
N ASN A 31 6.29 3.77 8.57
CA ASN A 31 6.73 4.25 7.26
C ASN A 31 5.56 4.83 6.44
N PHE A 32 4.47 4.11 6.39
CA PHE A 32 3.30 4.55 5.62
C PHE A 32 2.72 5.86 6.20
N ILE A 33 2.60 5.95 7.51
CA ILE A 33 2.13 7.17 8.19
C ILE A 33 3.06 8.34 7.88
N SER A 34 4.36 8.13 8.01
CA SER A 34 5.36 9.17 7.74
C SER A 34 5.24 9.71 6.32
N LEU A 35 5.24 8.83 5.33
CA LEU A 35 5.13 9.24 3.93
C LEU A 35 3.81 9.91 3.63
N ALA A 36 2.69 9.34 4.08
CA ALA A 36 1.36 9.87 3.83
C ALA A 36 1.20 11.28 4.40
N ASN A 37 1.57 11.47 5.66
CA ASN A 37 1.34 12.75 6.34
C ASN A 37 2.33 13.84 5.94
N LYS A 38 3.43 13.48 5.27
CA LYS A 38 4.34 14.44 4.64
C LYS A 38 3.91 14.82 3.21
N GLY A 39 2.83 14.24 2.71
CA GLY A 39 2.34 14.52 1.37
C GLY A 39 3.10 13.77 0.26
N PHE A 40 3.87 12.75 0.60
CA PHE A 40 4.68 12.02 -0.38
C PHE A 40 3.83 11.40 -1.50
N TYR A 41 2.65 10.88 -1.15
CA TYR A 41 1.80 10.21 -2.12
C TYR A 41 0.93 11.16 -2.95
N ASP A 42 0.89 12.43 -2.62
CA ASP A 42 0.05 13.40 -3.33
C ASP A 42 0.51 13.52 -4.79
N GLY A 43 -0.40 13.32 -5.72
CA GLY A 43 -0.12 13.39 -7.14
C GLY A 43 0.50 12.12 -7.74
N LEU A 44 0.81 11.13 -6.94
CA LEU A 44 1.29 9.85 -7.46
C LEU A 44 0.15 9.02 -8.02
N THR A 45 0.47 7.93 -8.73
CA THR A 45 -0.54 7.14 -9.46
C THR A 45 -0.54 5.70 -9.00
N PHE A 46 -1.64 5.01 -9.30
CA PHE A 46 -1.66 3.56 -9.38
C PHE A 46 -1.14 3.16 -10.75
N HIS A 47 0.14 2.89 -10.85
CA HIS A 47 0.84 2.67 -12.12
C HIS A 47 0.75 1.23 -12.64
N ARG A 48 0.24 0.33 -11.83
CA ARG A 48 0.08 -1.09 -12.20
C ARG A 48 -1.25 -1.60 -11.66
N ILE A 49 -2.11 -2.08 -12.57
CA ILE A 49 -3.44 -2.57 -12.20
C ILE A 49 -3.68 -3.92 -12.85
N ILE A 50 -4.15 -4.89 -12.07
CA ILE A 50 -4.47 -6.23 -12.56
C ILE A 50 -5.81 -6.65 -11.98
N PRO A 51 -6.89 -6.72 -12.80
CA PRO A 51 -8.19 -7.15 -12.29
C PRO A 51 -8.12 -8.58 -11.77
N GLY A 52 -8.83 -8.84 -10.68
CA GLY A 52 -8.79 -10.14 -10.02
C GLY A 52 -7.53 -10.37 -9.19
N PHE A 53 -6.67 -9.34 -9.03
CA PHE A 53 -5.45 -9.43 -8.26
C PHE A 53 -5.25 -8.19 -7.36
N MET A 54 -4.71 -7.10 -7.91
CA MET A 54 -4.35 -5.93 -7.08
C MET A 54 -4.23 -4.65 -7.92
N ILE A 55 -4.16 -3.51 -7.22
CA ILE A 55 -3.71 -2.24 -7.78
C ILE A 55 -2.49 -1.79 -7.00
N GLN A 56 -1.46 -1.31 -7.68
CA GLN A 56 -0.18 -0.93 -7.08
C GLN A 56 0.16 0.52 -7.40
N GLY A 57 0.57 1.26 -6.39
CA GLY A 57 0.94 2.66 -6.55
C GLY A 57 2.01 3.10 -5.56
N GLY A 58 2.23 4.41 -5.50
CA GLY A 58 3.18 5.00 -4.57
C GLY A 58 4.61 5.11 -5.10
N CYS A 59 4.79 4.94 -6.40
CA CYS A 59 6.10 5.14 -7.04
C CYS A 59 6.24 6.59 -7.51
N PRO A 60 7.22 7.37 -6.99
CA PRO A 60 7.37 8.77 -7.40
C PRO A 60 7.74 8.92 -8.88
N ALA A 61 8.36 7.91 -9.49
CA ALA A 61 8.66 7.93 -10.93
C ALA A 61 7.50 7.43 -11.79
N GLY A 62 6.47 6.82 -11.20
CA GLY A 62 5.30 6.32 -11.92
C GLY A 62 5.55 5.10 -12.79
N ASN A 63 6.68 4.43 -12.65
CA ASN A 63 7.08 3.30 -13.49
C ASN A 63 7.48 2.05 -12.70
N GLY A 64 7.30 2.06 -11.37
CA GLY A 64 7.68 0.94 -10.51
C GLY A 64 9.13 0.93 -10.06
N MET A 65 9.96 1.86 -10.57
CA MET A 65 11.41 1.88 -10.28
C MET A 65 11.79 2.87 -9.20
N GLY A 66 10.89 3.76 -8.78
CA GLY A 66 11.19 4.80 -7.81
C GLY A 66 10.79 4.43 -6.39
N GLY A 67 11.32 5.20 -5.45
CA GLY A 67 11.04 5.04 -4.02
C GLY A 67 11.36 6.30 -3.24
N PRO A 68 11.31 6.23 -1.90
CA PRO A 68 11.47 7.41 -1.05
C PRO A 68 12.93 7.77 -0.75
N GLY A 69 13.88 7.07 -1.35
CA GLY A 69 15.30 7.28 -1.09
C GLY A 69 15.88 6.40 0.03
N TYR A 70 15.10 5.44 0.50
CA TYR A 70 15.51 4.47 1.53
C TYR A 70 14.69 3.19 1.39
N GLN A 71 15.07 2.17 2.16
CA GLN A 71 14.33 0.90 2.21
C GLN A 71 14.02 0.55 3.67
N ILE A 72 13.03 -0.31 3.87
CA ILE A 72 12.67 -0.84 5.18
C ILE A 72 12.71 -2.36 5.17
N ASN A 73 12.92 -2.95 6.33
CA ASN A 73 12.94 -4.40 6.48
C ASN A 73 11.54 -4.97 6.26
N GLY A 74 11.48 -6.15 5.67
CA GLY A 74 10.23 -6.83 5.38
C GLY A 74 9.64 -7.51 6.61
N GLU A 75 8.48 -7.04 7.03
CA GLU A 75 7.78 -7.56 8.21
C GLU A 75 6.76 -8.62 7.79
N PHE A 76 7.26 -9.78 7.39
CA PHE A 76 6.44 -10.91 6.98
C PHE A 76 7.09 -12.23 7.42
N ALA A 77 6.28 -13.29 7.54
CA ALA A 77 6.72 -14.57 8.12
C ALA A 77 7.90 -15.19 7.36
N GLY A 78 7.90 -15.14 6.03
CA GLY A 78 8.99 -15.66 5.20
C GLY A 78 10.32 -14.97 5.44
N ASN A 79 10.32 -13.80 6.07
CA ASN A 79 11.52 -13.04 6.45
C ASN A 79 11.80 -13.12 7.96
N GLY A 80 11.18 -14.07 8.66
CA GLY A 80 11.37 -14.27 10.07
C GLY A 80 10.51 -13.41 11.00
N PHE A 81 9.60 -12.62 10.45
CA PHE A 81 8.71 -11.76 11.23
C PHE A 81 7.35 -12.44 11.40
N PHE A 82 7.26 -13.35 12.36
CA PHE A 82 6.10 -14.23 12.53
C PHE A 82 4.89 -13.55 13.17
N LYS A 83 5.07 -12.38 13.75
CA LYS A 83 3.97 -11.60 14.33
C LYS A 83 2.95 -11.17 13.28
N ASN A 84 3.41 -10.99 12.03
CA ASN A 84 2.51 -10.64 10.94
C ASN A 84 1.91 -11.90 10.32
N ASN A 85 0.67 -12.17 10.67
CA ASN A 85 -0.11 -13.29 10.13
C ASN A 85 -1.31 -12.82 9.31
N LEU A 86 -1.29 -11.57 8.87
CA LEU A 86 -2.38 -10.98 8.07
C LEU A 86 -2.41 -11.63 6.67
N LEU A 87 -3.57 -12.13 6.29
CA LEU A 87 -3.76 -12.78 4.99
C LEU A 87 -4.10 -11.73 3.92
N HIS A 88 -3.72 -12.02 2.67
CA HIS A 88 -3.99 -11.15 1.53
C HIS A 88 -5.39 -11.42 0.97
N THR A 89 -6.40 -10.93 1.68
CA THR A 89 -7.80 -10.97 1.24
C THR A 89 -8.17 -9.64 0.58
N THR A 90 -9.36 -9.57 -0.02
CA THR A 90 -9.82 -8.35 -0.71
C THR A 90 -9.75 -7.13 0.22
N GLY A 91 -9.16 -6.05 -0.26
CA GLY A 91 -9.04 -4.79 0.49
C GLY A 91 -7.79 -4.66 1.34
N VAL A 92 -6.98 -5.71 1.47
CA VAL A 92 -5.75 -5.64 2.27
C VAL A 92 -4.71 -4.77 1.58
N LEU A 93 -4.05 -3.92 2.37
CA LEU A 93 -2.88 -3.15 1.93
C LEU A 93 -1.61 -3.90 2.27
N SER A 94 -0.68 -3.96 1.32
CA SER A 94 0.59 -4.68 1.48
C SER A 94 1.70 -3.93 0.76
N MET A 95 2.95 -4.10 1.21
CA MET A 95 4.09 -3.40 0.60
C MET A 95 4.63 -4.15 -0.61
N ALA A 96 4.79 -3.42 -1.70
CA ALA A 96 5.54 -3.91 -2.85
C ALA A 96 7.04 -3.87 -2.53
N ARG A 97 7.79 -4.77 -3.15
CA ARG A 97 9.24 -4.87 -3.00
C ARG A 97 9.86 -5.57 -4.22
N THR A 98 11.17 -5.51 -4.33
CA THR A 98 11.89 -6.32 -5.29
C THR A 98 11.99 -7.78 -4.78
N MET A 99 12.77 -8.61 -5.45
CA MET A 99 13.02 -9.99 -4.97
C MET A 99 13.72 -10.00 -3.60
N ALA A 100 14.48 -8.95 -3.27
CA ALA A 100 15.12 -8.82 -1.98
C ALA A 100 14.07 -8.58 -0.88
N PRO A 101 14.09 -9.33 0.23
CA PRO A 101 13.04 -9.24 1.25
C PRO A 101 13.02 -7.90 2.01
N ASN A 102 14.14 -7.20 2.06
CA ASN A 102 14.27 -5.93 2.80
C ASN A 102 14.39 -4.73 1.85
N SER A 103 13.61 -4.73 0.77
CA SER A 103 13.70 -3.73 -0.29
C SER A 103 12.45 -2.86 -0.46
N ALA A 104 11.47 -2.97 0.44
CA ALA A 104 10.29 -2.12 0.39
C ALA A 104 10.66 -0.66 0.67
N GLY A 105 9.95 0.26 0.05
CA GLY A 105 10.13 1.70 0.25
C GLY A 105 8.80 2.41 0.37
N SER A 106 8.27 2.94 -0.72
CA SER A 106 7.00 3.66 -0.72
C SER A 106 5.89 2.95 -1.48
N GLN A 107 6.21 2.03 -2.38
CA GLN A 107 5.18 1.39 -3.21
C GLN A 107 4.38 0.39 -2.39
N PHE A 108 3.08 0.44 -2.59
CA PHE A 108 2.13 -0.46 -1.92
C PHE A 108 1.09 -0.94 -2.91
N PHE A 109 0.39 -1.99 -2.55
CA PHE A 109 -0.73 -2.46 -3.36
C PHE A 109 -1.96 -2.73 -2.48
N VAL A 110 -3.12 -2.61 -3.12
CA VAL A 110 -4.42 -2.90 -2.50
C VAL A 110 -4.98 -4.13 -3.20
N MET A 111 -5.32 -5.14 -2.43
CA MET A 111 -5.88 -6.38 -2.98
C MET A 111 -7.30 -6.14 -3.47
N VAL A 112 -7.61 -6.62 -4.67
CA VAL A 112 -8.97 -6.59 -5.22
C VAL A 112 -9.60 -7.98 -5.25
N ALA A 113 -8.85 -9.00 -4.89
CA ALA A 113 -9.30 -10.38 -4.73
C ALA A 113 -8.32 -11.12 -3.82
N PRO A 114 -8.71 -12.23 -3.19
CA PRO A 114 -7.77 -13.01 -2.37
C PRO A 114 -6.59 -13.53 -3.20
N ALA A 115 -5.39 -13.50 -2.60
CA ALA A 115 -4.17 -14.03 -3.21
C ALA A 115 -3.36 -14.79 -2.16
N PRO A 116 -3.74 -16.03 -1.82
CA PRO A 116 -3.07 -16.80 -0.77
C PRO A 116 -1.57 -17.02 -1.01
N HIS A 117 -1.13 -17.00 -2.28
CA HIS A 117 0.30 -17.17 -2.60
C HIS A 117 1.17 -16.00 -2.10
N LEU A 118 0.57 -14.88 -1.73
CA LEU A 118 1.29 -13.75 -1.15
C LEU A 118 1.41 -13.84 0.38
N ASP A 119 0.60 -14.69 1.02
CA ASP A 119 0.56 -14.78 2.48
C ASP A 119 1.90 -15.23 3.02
N GLY A 120 2.41 -14.50 4.02
CA GLY A 120 3.72 -14.78 4.60
C GLY A 120 4.91 -14.40 3.73
N GLN A 121 4.69 -13.81 2.54
CA GLN A 121 5.74 -13.42 1.60
C GLN A 121 5.82 -11.91 1.39
N TYR A 122 4.81 -11.17 1.81
CA TYR A 122 4.75 -9.70 1.71
C TYR A 122 4.23 -9.12 3.00
N ALA A 123 4.65 -7.88 3.28
CA ALA A 123 4.28 -7.18 4.51
C ALA A 123 2.90 -6.53 4.37
N ALA A 124 1.85 -7.30 4.61
CA ALA A 124 0.49 -6.77 4.71
C ALA A 124 0.38 -5.93 5.98
N PHE A 125 -0.27 -4.77 5.92
CA PHE A 125 -0.25 -3.83 7.05
C PHE A 125 -1.57 -3.11 7.30
N GLY A 126 -2.59 -3.35 6.50
CA GLY A 126 -3.87 -2.67 6.69
C GLY A 126 -5.00 -3.32 5.89
N GLN A 127 -6.19 -2.77 6.06
CA GLN A 127 -7.41 -3.28 5.42
C GLN A 127 -8.32 -2.11 5.07
N VAL A 128 -8.74 -2.04 3.82
CA VAL A 128 -9.77 -1.08 3.39
C VAL A 128 -11.09 -1.49 4.03
N THR A 129 -11.67 -0.56 4.81
CA THR A 129 -12.92 -0.77 5.53
C THR A 129 -14.11 -0.15 4.80
N GLN A 130 -13.85 0.89 3.99
CA GLN A 130 -14.87 1.54 3.15
C GLN A 130 -14.24 1.88 1.81
N GLY A 131 -14.98 1.66 0.73
CA GLY A 131 -14.56 2.04 -0.61
C GLY A 131 -13.75 0.99 -1.34
N ALA A 132 -13.72 -0.26 -0.88
CA ALA A 132 -13.00 -1.34 -1.58
C ALA A 132 -13.50 -1.52 -3.01
N GLU A 133 -14.78 -1.25 -3.29
CA GLU A 133 -15.35 -1.28 -4.63
C GLU A 133 -14.63 -0.31 -5.59
N HIS A 134 -14.09 0.80 -5.08
CA HIS A 134 -13.31 1.74 -5.90
C HIS A 134 -11.99 1.12 -6.35
N ALA A 135 -11.34 0.35 -5.48
CA ALA A 135 -10.13 -0.37 -5.88
C ALA A 135 -10.43 -1.40 -6.97
N ILE A 136 -11.54 -2.11 -6.84
CA ILE A 136 -11.97 -3.09 -7.84
C ILE A 136 -12.24 -2.41 -9.17
N GLU A 137 -12.95 -1.28 -9.18
CA GLU A 137 -13.18 -0.48 -10.39
C GLU A 137 -11.89 -0.01 -11.03
N ILE A 138 -10.95 0.50 -10.22
CA ILE A 138 -9.64 0.95 -10.70
C ILE A 138 -8.93 -0.21 -11.41
N SER A 139 -8.97 -1.42 -10.84
CA SER A 139 -8.30 -2.58 -11.41
C SER A 139 -8.83 -2.97 -12.79
N ARG A 140 -10.05 -2.56 -13.12
CA ARG A 140 -10.74 -2.89 -14.37
C ARG A 140 -10.60 -1.82 -15.44
N GLN A 141 -9.89 -0.73 -15.17
CA GLN A 141 -9.66 0.33 -16.16
C GLN A 141 -8.81 -0.18 -17.33
N PRO A 142 -8.93 0.42 -18.51
CA PRO A 142 -8.09 0.05 -19.65
C PRO A 142 -6.60 0.18 -19.29
N ARG A 143 -5.83 -0.86 -19.63
CA ARG A 143 -4.41 -0.92 -19.32
C ARG A 143 -3.61 -1.47 -20.49
N ASN A 144 -2.31 -1.19 -20.47
CA ASN A 144 -1.37 -1.80 -21.38
C ASN A 144 -1.13 -3.25 -20.94
N MET A 145 -1.42 -4.21 -21.81
CA MET A 145 -1.32 -5.64 -21.47
C MET A 145 0.12 -6.12 -21.34
N MET A 146 1.10 -5.34 -21.77
CA MET A 146 2.52 -5.70 -21.66
C MET A 146 3.10 -5.41 -20.27
N ASN A 147 2.65 -4.34 -19.62
CA ASN A 147 3.20 -3.88 -18.34
C ASN A 147 2.14 -3.56 -17.28
N ASP A 148 0.87 -3.78 -17.59
CA ASP A 148 -0.26 -3.54 -16.69
C ASP A 148 -0.43 -2.08 -16.25
N LYS A 149 0.17 -1.15 -16.99
CA LYS A 149 0.04 0.28 -16.71
C LYS A 149 -1.29 0.79 -17.25
N PRO A 150 -2.07 1.56 -16.45
CA PRO A 150 -3.31 2.15 -16.94
C PRO A 150 -3.05 3.04 -18.17
N LYS A 151 -3.96 2.99 -19.13
CA LYS A 151 -3.85 3.83 -20.34
C LYS A 151 -4.06 5.31 -20.03
N LYS A 152 -4.86 5.61 -19.01
CA LYS A 152 -5.02 6.96 -18.48
C LYS A 152 -4.51 6.99 -17.06
N PRO A 153 -3.75 8.02 -16.65
CA PRO A 153 -3.24 8.09 -15.29
C PRO A 153 -4.37 8.03 -14.26
N ILE A 154 -4.18 7.20 -13.24
CA ILE A 154 -5.11 7.06 -12.11
C ILE A 154 -4.42 7.72 -10.92
N VAL A 155 -4.78 8.97 -10.65
CA VAL A 155 -4.02 9.85 -9.77
C VAL A 155 -4.59 9.83 -8.35
N ILE A 156 -3.70 9.69 -7.38
CA ILE A 156 -4.01 9.84 -5.96
C ILE A 156 -3.91 11.33 -5.64
N ALA A 157 -5.02 11.95 -5.22
CA ALA A 157 -5.00 13.34 -4.80
C ALA A 157 -4.25 13.50 -3.49
N SER A 158 -4.54 12.64 -2.50
CA SER A 158 -3.84 12.66 -1.23
C SER A 158 -4.05 11.35 -0.47
N ILE A 159 -3.10 11.06 0.42
CA ILE A 159 -3.27 10.06 1.47
C ILE A 159 -2.93 10.74 2.79
N ARG A 160 -3.85 10.67 3.76
CA ARG A 160 -3.60 11.21 5.10
C ARG A 160 -4.00 10.16 6.12
N VAL A 161 -3.27 10.10 7.21
CA VAL A 161 -3.51 9.12 8.26
C VAL A 161 -3.88 9.85 9.54
N ASP A 162 -5.04 9.53 10.08
CA ASP A 162 -5.47 9.94 11.41
C ASP A 162 -4.91 8.93 12.42
N THR A 163 -3.96 9.37 13.23
CA THR A 163 -3.31 8.51 14.22
C THR A 163 -4.11 8.38 15.51
N GLN A 164 -5.25 9.03 15.59
CA GLN A 164 -6.19 8.96 16.73
C GLN A 164 -5.53 9.27 18.07
N GLY A 165 -4.65 10.28 18.08
CA GLY A 165 -3.99 10.74 19.28
C GLY A 165 -2.78 9.92 19.73
N VAL A 166 -2.38 8.93 18.94
CA VAL A 166 -1.18 8.11 19.20
C VAL A 166 -0.01 8.65 18.41
N GLU A 167 1.15 8.79 19.05
CA GLU A 167 2.38 9.15 18.34
C GLU A 167 3.03 7.90 17.75
N TYR A 168 3.41 7.99 16.48
CA TYR A 168 4.15 6.92 15.78
C TYR A 168 5.53 7.46 15.41
N PRO A 169 6.61 6.73 15.73
CA PRO A 169 7.95 7.17 15.38
C PRO A 169 8.18 7.12 13.87
N GLU A 170 9.20 7.82 13.42
CA GLU A 170 9.69 7.66 12.06
C GLU A 170 10.16 6.23 11.84
N PRO A 171 10.08 5.68 10.62
CA PRO A 171 10.50 4.29 10.39
C PRO A 171 12.01 4.11 10.57
N GLU A 172 12.39 2.90 10.94
CA GLU A 172 13.78 2.46 10.83
C GLU A 172 14.04 2.12 9.36
N THR A 173 15.14 2.65 8.82
CA THR A 173 15.45 2.57 7.39
C THR A 173 16.91 2.13 7.17
N HIS A 174 17.19 1.74 5.93
CA HIS A 174 18.55 1.42 5.51
C HIS A 174 18.82 1.73 4.04
#